data_f185d4dc263fa7ca3fe21bbba0db49e9
#
_entry.id   f185d4dc263fa7ca3fe21bbba0db49e9
#
_cell.length_a   1.000
_cell.length_b   1.000
_cell.length_c   1.000
_cell.angle_alpha   90.00
_cell.angle_beta   90.00
_cell.angle_gamma   90.00
#
_symmetry.space_group_name_H-M   'P 1'
#
loop_
_entity.id
_entity.type
_entity.pdbx_description
1 polymer ?
#
loop_
_entity_poly.entity_id
_entity_poly.type
_entity_poly.pdbx_seq_one_letter_code
_entity_poly.pdbx_strand_id
1 'polypeptide(L)'
;YADVHYEGPMEPALYALDDDPNIIYLCSLSKILAPGFRLGYIYSKPPMLERLLARRSDAGSNSLAAAITAEFYKDGIAGHAKVANPVLHEKRDLTLRSLEANLGDTCVWSQPVGGLFIWVRIPDDVDRSKLWSSSREEGVAYLPGQSFHYARKDVAYLRLAFGHLTPDQISEGIPVLARCLNAARTSNESRQFE
;
A
#
# COMPACT_ATOMS: atom_id res chain seq x y z
N TYR A 1 -2.58 4.02 -8.82
CA TYR A 1 -1.89 5.24 -8.35
C TYR A 1 -0.38 5.25 -8.67
N ALA A 2 -0.04 4.96 -9.95
CA ALA A 2 1.34 4.95 -10.43
C ALA A 2 2.03 6.31 -10.26
N ASP A 3 1.27 7.41 -10.26
CA ASP A 3 1.81 8.76 -10.04
C ASP A 3 2.40 8.99 -8.63
N VAL A 4 2.12 8.11 -7.67
CA VAL A 4 2.85 8.04 -6.40
C VAL A 4 4.17 7.31 -6.66
N HIS A 5 5.09 8.00 -7.33
CA HIS A 5 6.37 7.48 -7.78
C HIS A 5 7.45 8.54 -7.53
N TYR A 6 8.49 8.20 -6.80
CA TYR A 6 9.46 9.17 -6.31
C TYR A 6 10.93 8.81 -6.62
N GLU A 7 11.18 7.66 -7.22
CA GLU A 7 12.55 7.21 -7.51
C GLU A 7 12.60 6.41 -8.82
N GLY A 8 13.59 6.72 -9.67
CA GLY A 8 13.79 6.02 -10.94
C GLY A 8 12.78 6.39 -12.04
N PRO A 9 12.81 5.72 -13.19
CA PRO A 9 11.83 5.89 -14.25
C PRO A 9 10.50 5.25 -13.89
N MET A 10 9.40 5.89 -14.29
CA MET A 10 8.07 5.33 -14.14
C MET A 10 7.81 4.28 -15.23
N GLU A 11 7.43 3.07 -14.82
CA GLU A 11 7.04 2.02 -15.76
C GLU A 11 5.70 2.36 -16.43
N PRO A 12 5.56 2.09 -17.73
CA PRO A 12 4.31 2.33 -18.44
C PRO A 12 3.21 1.40 -17.94
N ALA A 13 1.97 1.91 -17.91
CA ALA A 13 0.81 1.07 -17.62
C ALA A 13 0.64 -0.03 -18.68
N LEU A 14 0.15 -1.20 -18.29
CA LEU A 14 -0.13 -2.30 -19.23
C LEU A 14 -0.98 -1.86 -20.42
N TYR A 15 -1.89 -0.93 -20.20
CA TYR A 15 -2.72 -0.33 -21.27
C TYR A 15 -1.90 0.39 -22.35
N ALA A 16 -0.74 0.92 -22.01
CA ALA A 16 0.15 1.62 -22.94
C ALA A 16 1.09 0.67 -23.71
N LEU A 17 1.18 -0.60 -23.28
CA LEU A 17 2.07 -1.59 -23.87
C LEU A 17 1.44 -2.43 -24.97
N ASP A 18 0.11 -2.46 -25.04
CA ASP A 18 -0.62 -3.31 -25.98
C ASP A 18 -1.90 -2.63 -26.48
N ASP A 19 -2.23 -2.88 -27.73
CA ASP A 19 -3.40 -2.33 -28.41
C ASP A 19 -4.64 -3.23 -28.33
N ASP A 20 -4.63 -4.32 -27.54
CA ASP A 20 -5.77 -5.21 -27.36
C ASP A 20 -7.00 -4.42 -26.87
N PRO A 21 -8.16 -4.49 -27.58
CA PRO A 21 -9.36 -3.79 -27.19
C PRO A 21 -9.99 -4.27 -25.87
N ASN A 22 -9.52 -5.42 -25.34
CA ASN A 22 -10.01 -5.96 -24.08
C ASN A 22 -9.22 -5.45 -22.86
N ILE A 23 -8.15 -4.70 -23.04
CA ILE A 23 -7.41 -4.09 -21.91
C ILE A 23 -8.24 -2.96 -21.30
N ILE A 24 -8.36 -3.03 -19.98
CA ILE A 24 -9.07 -2.03 -19.18
C ILE A 24 -8.07 -1.40 -18.20
N TYR A 25 -7.92 -0.08 -18.26
CA TYR A 25 -7.14 0.66 -17.26
C TYR A 25 -8.05 1.15 -16.14
N LEU A 26 -7.73 0.80 -14.91
CA LEU A 26 -8.46 1.22 -13.71
C LEU A 26 -7.58 2.16 -12.89
N CYS A 27 -8.09 3.33 -12.57
CA CYS A 27 -7.40 4.27 -11.71
C CYS A 27 -8.27 4.68 -10.53
N SER A 28 -7.65 4.74 -9.35
CA SER A 28 -8.26 5.27 -8.13
C SER A 28 -7.57 6.57 -7.73
N LEU A 29 -8.33 7.62 -7.50
CA LEU A 29 -7.83 8.91 -7.02
C LEU A 29 -7.66 8.96 -5.50
N SER A 30 -8.04 7.90 -4.80
CA SER A 30 -8.01 7.85 -3.32
C SER A 30 -6.60 8.02 -2.72
N LYS A 31 -5.54 7.66 -3.44
CA LYS A 31 -4.16 7.68 -2.92
C LYS A 31 -3.34 8.86 -3.42
N ILE A 32 -3.69 9.39 -4.59
CA ILE A 32 -2.98 10.52 -5.18
C ILE A 32 -3.68 11.86 -4.92
N LEU A 33 -4.97 11.85 -4.57
CA LEU A 33 -5.74 13.07 -4.27
C LEU A 33 -6.35 12.99 -2.87
N ALA A 34 -7.51 12.36 -2.75
CA ALA A 34 -8.23 12.30 -1.48
C ALA A 34 -9.15 11.06 -1.41
N PRO A 35 -9.01 10.22 -0.37
CA PRO A 35 -9.85 9.04 -0.21
C PRO A 35 -11.32 9.38 0.03
N GLY A 36 -11.62 10.54 0.63
CA GLY A 36 -12.99 10.98 0.92
C GLY A 36 -13.82 11.32 -0.32
N PHE A 37 -13.21 11.62 -1.46
CA PHE A 37 -13.93 11.90 -2.71
C PHE A 37 -14.58 10.67 -3.34
N ARG A 38 -14.11 9.47 -3.02
CA ARG A 38 -14.62 8.20 -3.56
C ARG A 38 -14.65 8.16 -5.08
N LEU A 39 -13.64 8.74 -5.73
CA LEU A 39 -13.50 8.81 -7.18
C LEU A 39 -12.44 7.85 -7.70
N GLY A 40 -12.72 7.34 -8.88
CA GLY A 40 -11.82 6.61 -9.75
C GLY A 40 -12.34 6.69 -11.17
N TYR A 41 -11.56 6.25 -12.14
CA TYR A 41 -12.01 6.20 -13.52
C TYR A 41 -11.56 4.90 -14.20
N ILE A 42 -12.30 4.57 -15.24
CA ILE A 42 -11.99 3.48 -16.16
C ILE A 42 -11.63 4.10 -17.50
N TYR A 43 -10.56 3.65 -18.09
CA TYR A 43 -10.18 3.97 -19.45
C TYR A 43 -10.09 2.69 -20.28
N SER A 44 -10.75 2.66 -21.43
CA SER A 44 -10.82 1.49 -22.31
C SER A 44 -11.21 1.91 -23.71
N LYS A 45 -10.98 1.05 -24.71
CA LYS A 45 -11.45 1.28 -26.08
C LYS A 45 -12.97 1.22 -26.17
N PRO A 46 -13.61 1.94 -27.12
CA PRO A 46 -15.06 2.08 -27.18
C PRO A 46 -15.87 0.79 -27.06
N PRO A 47 -15.58 -0.32 -27.78
CA PRO A 47 -16.38 -1.53 -27.67
C PRO A 47 -16.41 -2.14 -26.28
N MET A 48 -15.27 -2.08 -25.54
CA MET A 48 -15.21 -2.54 -24.15
C MET A 48 -15.89 -1.56 -23.21
N LEU A 49 -15.69 -0.26 -23.42
CA LEU A 49 -16.32 0.79 -22.60
C LEU A 49 -17.85 0.72 -22.67
N GLU A 50 -18.43 0.51 -23.85
CA GLU A 50 -19.87 0.33 -24.04
C GLU A 50 -20.40 -0.88 -23.25
N ARG A 51 -19.70 -2.01 -23.30
CA ARG A 51 -20.05 -3.22 -22.52
C ARG A 51 -20.00 -2.97 -21.01
N LEU A 52 -19.03 -2.20 -20.52
CA LEU A 52 -18.91 -1.83 -19.11
C LEU A 52 -20.05 -0.89 -18.70
N LEU A 53 -20.34 0.13 -19.50
CA LEU A 53 -21.44 1.07 -19.26
C LEU A 53 -22.80 0.36 -19.21
N ALA A 54 -23.04 -0.60 -20.10
CA ALA A 54 -24.27 -1.41 -20.11
C ALA A 54 -24.47 -2.26 -18.84
N ARG A 55 -23.40 -2.50 -18.07
CA ARG A 55 -23.45 -3.25 -16.79
C ARG A 55 -23.50 -2.34 -15.56
N ARG A 56 -23.41 -1.05 -15.77
CA ARG A 56 -23.45 -0.07 -14.68
C ARG A 56 -24.88 0.12 -14.20
N SER A 57 -25.12 -0.10 -12.91
CA SER A 57 -26.43 -0.02 -12.27
C SER A 57 -26.51 1.05 -11.17
N ASP A 58 -25.47 1.87 -11.02
CA ASP A 58 -25.43 2.94 -10.02
C ASP A 58 -26.10 4.24 -10.53
N ALA A 59 -26.36 5.16 -9.61
CA ALA A 59 -26.92 6.48 -9.93
C ALA A 59 -25.86 7.49 -10.46
N GLY A 60 -24.65 7.04 -10.72
CA GLY A 60 -23.56 7.89 -11.20
C GLY A 60 -22.53 8.25 -10.13
N SER A 61 -21.50 8.99 -10.54
CA SER A 61 -20.46 9.47 -9.65
C SER A 61 -20.89 10.76 -8.93
N ASN A 62 -20.27 11.06 -7.79
CA ASN A 62 -20.46 12.35 -7.10
C ASN A 62 -19.99 13.51 -8.01
N SER A 63 -20.94 14.25 -8.57
CA SER A 63 -20.68 15.33 -9.55
C SER A 63 -19.88 16.48 -8.93
N LEU A 64 -20.13 16.82 -7.65
CA LEU A 64 -19.39 17.89 -6.96
C LEU A 64 -17.92 17.48 -6.78
N ALA A 65 -17.66 16.28 -6.30
CA ALA A 65 -16.29 15.77 -6.14
C ALA A 65 -15.58 15.67 -7.50
N ALA A 66 -16.30 15.28 -8.57
CA ALA A 66 -15.76 15.22 -9.92
C ALA A 66 -15.39 16.62 -10.45
N ALA A 67 -16.23 17.63 -10.24
CA ALA A 67 -15.98 19.01 -10.65
C ALA A 67 -14.78 19.62 -9.90
N ILE A 68 -14.69 19.43 -8.58
CA ILE A 68 -13.53 19.86 -7.77
C ILE A 68 -12.25 19.18 -8.26
N THR A 69 -12.30 17.87 -8.54
CA THR A 69 -11.16 17.12 -9.04
C THR A 69 -10.72 17.61 -10.42
N ALA A 70 -11.66 17.89 -11.31
CA ALA A 70 -11.37 18.41 -12.65
C ALA A 70 -10.70 19.79 -12.58
N GLU A 71 -11.18 20.69 -11.72
CA GLU A 71 -10.55 21.99 -11.52
C GLU A 71 -9.15 21.87 -10.90
N PHE A 72 -9.00 21.01 -9.90
CA PHE A 72 -7.71 20.80 -9.24
C PHE A 72 -6.64 20.23 -10.20
N TYR A 73 -7.05 19.37 -11.11
CA TYR A 73 -6.15 18.74 -12.09
C TYR A 73 -6.23 19.34 -13.50
N LYS A 74 -6.77 20.54 -13.66
CA LYS A 74 -6.88 21.16 -14.99
C LYS A 74 -5.54 21.29 -15.73
N ASP A 75 -4.44 21.47 -14.97
CA ASP A 75 -3.06 21.53 -15.49
C ASP A 75 -2.34 20.16 -15.39
N GLY A 76 -3.09 19.09 -15.13
CA GLY A 76 -2.59 17.73 -14.99
C GLY A 76 -2.16 17.35 -13.56
N ILE A 77 -2.01 16.05 -13.35
CA ILE A 77 -1.65 15.46 -12.05
C ILE A 77 -0.18 15.71 -11.66
N ALA A 78 0.68 15.95 -12.65
CA ALA A 78 2.12 16.05 -12.45
C ALA A 78 2.53 17.18 -11.49
N GLY A 79 1.80 18.29 -11.48
CA GLY A 79 2.04 19.41 -10.56
C GLY A 79 1.87 18.99 -9.10
N HIS A 80 0.79 18.27 -8.80
CA HIS A 80 0.53 17.74 -7.48
C HIS A 80 1.55 16.66 -7.07
N ALA A 81 1.86 15.74 -7.96
CA ALA A 81 2.84 14.68 -7.73
C ALA A 81 4.23 15.24 -7.35
N LYS A 82 4.67 16.33 -7.98
CA LYS A 82 5.94 17.01 -7.65
C LYS A 82 6.00 17.53 -6.21
N VAL A 83 4.86 17.85 -5.60
CA VAL A 83 4.79 18.30 -4.21
C VAL A 83 4.64 17.12 -3.23
N ALA A 84 3.82 16.13 -3.59
CA ALA A 84 3.50 15.02 -2.71
C ALA A 84 4.63 13.96 -2.65
N ASN A 85 5.25 13.65 -3.80
CA ASN A 85 6.22 12.57 -3.89
C ASN A 85 7.49 12.77 -3.05
N PRO A 86 8.10 13.95 -2.93
CA PRO A 86 9.24 14.17 -2.04
C PRO A 86 8.91 13.85 -0.57
N VAL A 87 7.74 14.26 -0.09
CA VAL A 87 7.29 13.98 1.28
C VAL A 87 7.12 12.47 1.51
N LEU A 88 6.57 11.77 0.54
CA LEU A 88 6.40 10.30 0.61
C LEU A 88 7.73 9.56 0.52
N HIS A 89 8.66 10.06 -0.27
CA HIS A 89 10.04 9.56 -0.37
C HIS A 89 10.75 9.62 0.99
N GLU A 90 10.72 10.78 1.64
CA GLU A 90 11.31 10.97 2.98
C GLU A 90 10.70 10.01 4.02
N LYS A 91 9.38 9.82 4.00
CA LYS A 91 8.69 8.89 4.90
C LYS A 91 9.06 7.43 4.61
N ARG A 92 9.17 7.04 3.33
CA ARG A 92 9.66 5.74 2.92
C ARG A 92 11.06 5.49 3.49
N ASP A 93 11.98 6.43 3.28
CA ASP A 93 13.36 6.31 3.72
C ASP A 93 13.48 6.22 5.24
N LEU A 94 12.70 7.03 5.96
CA LEU A 94 12.64 6.96 7.42
C LEU A 94 12.13 5.58 7.87
N THR A 95 11.09 5.05 7.22
CA THR A 95 10.55 3.73 7.55
C THR A 95 11.58 2.63 7.29
N LEU A 96 12.30 2.67 6.16
CA LEU A 96 13.33 1.70 5.82
C LEU A 96 14.50 1.76 6.83
N ARG A 97 14.98 2.94 7.18
CA ARG A 97 16.03 3.10 8.20
C ARG A 97 15.59 2.58 9.57
N SER A 98 14.33 2.85 9.95
CA SER A 98 13.80 2.37 11.22
C SER A 98 13.63 0.84 11.23
N LEU A 99 13.21 0.24 10.12
CA LEU A 99 13.16 -1.23 9.96
C LEU A 99 14.55 -1.84 10.08
N GLU A 100 15.54 -1.28 9.39
CA GLU A 100 16.92 -1.75 9.44
C GLU A 100 17.48 -1.72 10.87
N ALA A 101 17.30 -0.62 11.58
CA ALA A 101 17.80 -0.45 12.94
C ALA A 101 17.13 -1.39 13.96
N ASN A 102 15.90 -1.85 13.74
CA ASN A 102 15.12 -2.61 14.72
C ASN A 102 14.85 -4.08 14.33
N LEU A 103 14.88 -4.39 13.03
CA LEU A 103 14.47 -5.69 12.48
C LEU A 103 15.44 -6.23 11.40
N GLY A 104 16.54 -5.55 11.10
CA GLY A 104 17.48 -5.89 10.03
C GLY A 104 18.00 -7.32 10.09
N ASP A 105 18.28 -7.84 11.30
CA ASP A 105 18.79 -9.21 11.51
C ASP A 105 17.70 -10.29 11.41
N THR A 106 16.41 -9.92 11.40
CA THR A 106 15.30 -10.88 11.56
C THR A 106 14.28 -10.87 10.46
N CYS A 107 14.10 -9.75 9.75
CA CYS A 107 13.09 -9.54 8.72
C CYS A 107 13.71 -9.12 7.40
N VAL A 108 12.97 -9.36 6.31
CA VAL A 108 13.31 -8.88 4.97
C VAL A 108 12.13 -8.09 4.42
N TRP A 109 12.38 -7.02 3.68
CA TRP A 109 11.32 -6.16 3.15
C TRP A 109 11.59 -5.65 1.74
N SER A 110 10.52 -5.21 1.09
CA SER A 110 10.60 -4.57 -0.22
C SER A 110 11.25 -3.18 -0.12
N GLN A 111 11.96 -2.80 -1.19
CA GLN A 111 12.54 -1.46 -1.39
C GLN A 111 11.70 -0.70 -2.44
N PRO A 112 10.55 -0.11 -2.07
CA PRO A 112 9.65 0.48 -3.05
C PRO A 112 10.21 1.80 -3.60
N VAL A 113 10.15 1.95 -4.91
CA VAL A 113 10.47 3.20 -5.65
C VAL A 113 9.27 4.13 -5.78
N GLY A 114 8.12 3.69 -5.29
CA GLY A 114 6.84 4.42 -5.29
C GLY A 114 5.82 3.76 -4.37
N GLY A 115 4.62 4.32 -4.32
CA GLY A 115 3.53 3.83 -3.50
C GLY A 115 3.60 4.27 -2.04
N LEU A 116 2.86 3.58 -1.18
CA LEU A 116 2.58 4.00 0.20
C LEU A 116 2.84 2.88 1.21
N PHE A 117 3.39 1.74 0.74
CA PHE A 117 3.43 0.51 1.51
C PHE A 117 4.80 -0.15 1.42
N ILE A 118 5.18 -0.84 2.49
CA ILE A 118 6.33 -1.75 2.53
C ILE A 118 5.79 -3.14 2.86
N TRP A 119 6.23 -4.13 2.09
CA TRP A 119 5.93 -5.53 2.29
C TRP A 119 7.05 -6.17 3.08
N VAL A 120 6.76 -6.70 4.26
CA VAL A 120 7.75 -7.24 5.20
C VAL A 120 7.51 -8.73 5.38
N ARG A 121 8.53 -9.54 5.13
CA ARG A 121 8.58 -10.95 5.51
C ARG A 121 9.11 -11.05 6.94
N ILE A 122 8.32 -11.71 7.79
CA ILE A 122 8.69 -12.01 9.18
C ILE A 122 9.15 -13.47 9.30
N PRO A 123 9.86 -13.85 10.36
CA PRO A 123 10.23 -15.24 10.62
C PRO A 123 9.03 -16.17 10.73
N ASP A 124 9.18 -17.41 10.30
CA ASP A 124 8.11 -18.41 10.30
C ASP A 124 7.75 -18.90 11.73
N ASP A 125 8.65 -18.72 12.70
CA ASP A 125 8.47 -19.04 14.13
C ASP A 125 7.69 -17.98 14.91
N VAL A 126 7.20 -16.94 14.26
CA VAL A 126 6.37 -15.91 14.89
C VAL A 126 4.90 -16.38 14.94
N ASP A 127 4.32 -16.38 16.14
CA ASP A 127 2.86 -16.49 16.31
C ASP A 127 2.19 -15.21 15.80
N ARG A 128 1.60 -15.29 14.61
CA ARG A 128 1.01 -14.16 13.89
C ARG A 128 -0.25 -13.64 14.56
N SER A 129 -0.99 -14.49 15.27
CA SER A 129 -2.19 -14.08 16.02
C SER A 129 -1.80 -13.27 17.25
N LYS A 130 -0.77 -13.73 17.97
CA LYS A 130 -0.21 -13.01 19.11
C LYS A 130 0.40 -11.68 18.69
N LEU A 131 1.19 -11.66 17.59
CA LEU A 131 1.75 -10.42 17.04
C LEU A 131 0.65 -9.43 16.67
N TRP A 132 -0.41 -9.89 16.01
CA TRP A 132 -1.53 -9.05 15.61
C TRP A 132 -2.25 -8.40 16.80
N SER A 133 -2.55 -9.17 17.86
CA SER A 133 -3.22 -8.62 19.04
C SER A 133 -2.31 -7.66 19.81
N SER A 134 -1.09 -8.09 20.16
CA SER A 134 -0.17 -7.27 20.97
C SER A 134 0.22 -5.96 20.31
N SER A 135 0.52 -5.98 19.00
CA SER A 135 0.87 -4.74 18.30
C SER A 135 -0.27 -3.73 18.28
N ARG A 136 -1.52 -4.19 18.13
CA ARG A 136 -2.71 -3.31 18.17
C ARG A 136 -2.97 -2.75 19.58
N GLU A 137 -2.77 -3.55 20.62
CA GLU A 137 -2.87 -3.10 22.00
C GLU A 137 -1.84 -1.99 22.30
N GLU A 138 -0.66 -2.08 21.72
CA GLU A 138 0.39 -1.05 21.81
C GLU A 138 0.26 0.07 20.76
N GLY A 139 -0.86 0.15 20.04
CA GLY A 139 -1.18 1.25 19.12
C GLY A 139 -0.57 1.13 17.71
N VAL A 140 0.02 -0.02 17.36
CA VAL A 140 0.60 -0.27 16.02
C VAL A 140 -0.29 -1.23 15.22
N ALA A 141 -0.79 -0.77 14.07
CA ALA A 141 -1.59 -1.57 13.16
C ALA A 141 -0.87 -1.81 11.84
N TYR A 142 -0.98 -3.04 11.34
CA TYR A 142 -0.53 -3.44 9.99
C TYR A 142 -1.61 -4.29 9.32
N LEU A 143 -1.45 -4.64 8.05
CA LEU A 143 -2.30 -5.63 7.42
C LEU A 143 -1.55 -6.96 7.26
N PRO A 144 -2.12 -8.09 7.74
CA PRO A 144 -1.48 -9.40 7.65
C PRO A 144 -1.43 -9.88 6.20
N GLY A 145 -0.40 -10.65 5.86
CA GLY A 145 -0.19 -11.19 4.52
C GLY A 145 -1.35 -12.03 3.99
N GLN A 146 -2.05 -12.73 4.87
CA GLN A 146 -3.26 -13.48 4.54
C GLN A 146 -4.31 -12.63 3.80
N SER A 147 -4.43 -11.35 4.11
CA SER A 147 -5.37 -10.43 3.45
C SER A 147 -5.09 -10.23 1.96
N PHE A 148 -3.87 -10.52 1.51
CA PHE A 148 -3.40 -10.35 0.13
C PHE A 148 -3.18 -11.67 -0.60
N HIS A 149 -3.23 -12.80 0.11
CA HIS A 149 -3.05 -14.09 -0.51
C HIS A 149 -4.37 -14.55 -1.18
N TYR A 150 -4.33 -14.92 -2.46
CA TYR A 150 -5.52 -15.28 -3.25
C TYR A 150 -6.37 -16.40 -2.62
N ALA A 151 -5.71 -17.38 -1.97
CA ALA A 151 -6.37 -18.49 -1.26
C ALA A 151 -6.53 -18.22 0.26
N ARG A 152 -6.33 -16.98 0.71
CA ARG A 152 -6.41 -16.58 2.13
C ARG A 152 -5.55 -17.42 3.08
N LYS A 153 -4.46 -18.01 2.58
CA LYS A 153 -3.53 -18.75 3.41
C LYS A 153 -2.81 -17.81 4.38
N ASP A 154 -2.57 -18.30 5.58
CA ASP A 154 -1.70 -17.64 6.54
C ASP A 154 -0.25 -17.70 6.05
N VAL A 155 0.30 -16.55 5.74
CA VAL A 155 1.66 -16.38 5.23
C VAL A 155 2.43 -15.41 6.12
N ALA A 156 3.72 -15.70 6.32
CA ALA A 156 4.60 -14.94 7.21
C ALA A 156 4.99 -13.57 6.64
N TYR A 157 3.97 -12.76 6.31
CA TYR A 157 4.14 -11.42 5.77
C TYR A 157 3.20 -10.43 6.46
N LEU A 158 3.61 -9.17 6.44
CA LEU A 158 2.77 -8.04 6.82
C LEU A 158 3.01 -6.86 5.88
N ARG A 159 1.99 -6.01 5.73
CA ARG A 159 2.06 -4.78 4.96
C ARG A 159 2.01 -3.58 5.89
N LEU A 160 3.08 -2.80 5.90
CA LEU A 160 3.15 -1.51 6.57
C LEU A 160 2.69 -0.40 5.64
N ALA A 161 1.95 0.57 6.17
CA ALA A 161 1.52 1.78 5.48
C ALA A 161 2.18 3.00 6.13
N PHE A 162 2.99 3.74 5.37
CA PHE A 162 3.71 4.91 5.89
C PHE A 162 3.14 6.24 5.41
N GLY A 163 2.34 6.25 4.35
CA GLY A 163 1.98 7.47 3.63
C GLY A 163 1.26 8.55 4.45
N HIS A 164 0.41 8.16 5.42
CA HIS A 164 -0.36 9.09 6.24
C HIS A 164 0.24 9.38 7.62
N LEU A 165 1.29 8.65 8.00
CA LEU A 165 1.94 8.80 9.30
C LEU A 165 2.83 10.04 9.35
N THR A 166 3.01 10.60 10.54
CA THR A 166 4.05 11.58 10.80
C THR A 166 5.42 10.90 10.96
N PRO A 167 6.54 11.62 10.80
CA PRO A 167 7.87 11.08 11.07
C PRO A 167 8.01 10.49 12.48
N ASP A 168 7.44 11.16 13.50
CA ASP A 168 7.47 10.68 14.88
C ASP A 168 6.72 9.36 15.03
N GLN A 169 5.51 9.26 14.45
CA GLN A 169 4.74 7.99 14.45
C GLN A 169 5.48 6.83 13.80
N ILE A 170 6.24 7.09 12.73
CA ILE A 170 7.09 6.06 12.11
C ILE A 170 8.22 5.66 13.05
N SER A 171 8.92 6.63 13.62
CA SER A 171 10.08 6.41 14.50
C SER A 171 9.71 5.71 15.81
N GLU A 172 8.51 5.94 16.33
CA GLU A 172 7.99 5.31 17.54
C GLU A 172 7.37 3.93 17.23
N GLY A 173 6.62 3.81 16.12
CA GLY A 173 5.83 2.62 15.82
C GLY A 173 6.67 1.40 15.40
N ILE A 174 7.77 1.58 14.68
CA ILE A 174 8.62 0.46 14.25
C ILE A 174 9.33 -0.23 15.44
N PRO A 175 9.93 0.47 16.41
CA PRO A 175 10.44 -0.16 17.63
C PRO A 175 9.37 -0.92 18.43
N VAL A 176 8.14 -0.40 18.50
CA VAL A 176 7.01 -1.12 19.13
C VAL A 176 6.72 -2.41 18.39
N LEU A 177 6.60 -2.37 17.07
CA LEU A 177 6.38 -3.56 16.25
C LEU A 177 7.49 -4.60 16.46
N ALA A 178 8.75 -4.17 16.53
CA ALA A 178 9.89 -5.05 16.75
C ALA A 178 9.84 -5.75 18.13
N ARG A 179 9.48 -5.04 19.20
CA ARG A 179 9.27 -5.66 20.52
C ARG A 179 8.14 -6.69 20.50
N CYS A 180 7.00 -6.35 19.90
CA CYS A 180 5.86 -7.26 19.77
C CYS A 180 6.21 -8.51 18.96
N LEU A 181 6.99 -8.35 17.87
CA LEU A 181 7.45 -9.45 17.03
C LEU A 181 8.36 -10.40 17.82
N ASN A 182 9.33 -9.87 18.52
CA ASN A 182 10.24 -10.67 19.36
C ASN A 182 9.48 -11.40 20.47
N ALA A 183 8.50 -10.76 21.11
CA ALA A 183 7.67 -11.38 22.14
C ALA A 183 6.69 -12.44 21.58
N ALA A 184 6.38 -12.38 20.28
CA ALA A 184 5.51 -13.34 19.60
C ALA A 184 6.30 -14.53 19.01
N ARG A 185 7.62 -14.56 19.07
CA ARG A 185 8.41 -15.73 18.64
C ARG A 185 8.15 -16.92 19.56
N THR A 186 7.97 -18.08 18.96
CA THR A 186 7.87 -19.33 19.68
C THR A 186 9.29 -19.83 19.98
N SER A 187 9.62 -20.01 21.26
CA SER A 187 10.91 -20.60 21.68
C SER A 187 11.05 -21.98 21.04
N ASN A 188 12.21 -22.25 20.46
CA ASN A 188 12.53 -23.56 19.85
C ASN A 188 12.61 -24.71 20.87
N GLU A 189 12.33 -24.47 22.15
CA GLU A 189 12.42 -25.46 23.23
C GLU A 189 11.34 -26.56 23.18
N SER A 190 10.26 -26.34 22.40
CA SER A 190 9.14 -27.31 22.34
C SER A 190 9.32 -28.42 21.29
N ARG A 191 10.39 -28.42 20.48
CA ARG A 191 10.61 -29.42 19.41
C ARG A 191 11.56 -30.55 19.77
N GLN A 192 12.04 -30.68 21.04
CA GLN A 192 12.93 -31.76 21.46
C GLN A 192 12.23 -32.92 22.19
N PHE A 193 10.90 -32.90 22.29
CA PHE A 193 10.14 -33.97 22.95
C PHE A 193 8.95 -34.46 22.15
N GLU A 194 9.16 -34.86 20.89
CA GLU A 194 8.26 -35.78 20.17
C GLU A 194 9.06 -36.80 19.37
#